data_d99748f82c559fc375568a972ebd5ed7
#
_entry.id   d99748f82c559fc375568a972ebd5ed7
#
_cell.length_a   1.000
_cell.length_b   1.000
_cell.length_c   1.000
_cell.angle_alpha   90.00
_cell.angle_beta   90.00
_cell.angle_gamma   90.00
#
_symmetry.space_group_name_H-M   'P 1'
#
loop_
_entity.id
_entity.type
_entity.pdbx_description
1 polymer ?
#
loop_
_entity_poly.entity_id
_entity_poly.type
_entity_poly.pdbx_seq_one_letter_code
_entity_poly.pdbx_strand_id
1 'polypeptide(L)'
;MTGASGFIGGAIARALAERDETVYALSRRDPEIPGVNFQHWDITEPASASVTSLAKNVTAVFHCAGIASVSADDDALYNVKVTGTRHVLDAFPKARIVHVSSTTVYSESEPHAELWEEAGPKDPNDFADAYSRTHALAEQLVMRLRPDAAILRPAAVYGPGETMLMPFLSRMSKKGVLRLPGGGRQKVTLTHVDNVVRAALACLDVPSAAGPFNIGDPIPYRLKEAVVTHFARMGYDQVVIEGVAKDKALVSAKLGLKIKGVFKRGDRAKLFLVRYLQSDRTYNLSRQQRVLGISTTQHLIPSRLQ
;
A
#
# COMPACT_ATOMS: atom_id res chain seq x y z
N MET A 1 2.14 -7.14 -16.04
CA MET A 1 2.11 -6.40 -14.75
C MET A 1 3.40 -6.62 -13.97
N THR A 2 3.80 -5.71 -13.10
CA THR A 2 4.94 -5.91 -12.19
C THR A 2 4.46 -6.19 -10.77
N GLY A 3 5.25 -6.93 -9.98
CA GLY A 3 4.92 -7.25 -8.59
C GLY A 3 3.82 -8.30 -8.40
N ALA A 4 3.56 -9.15 -9.40
CA ALA A 4 2.53 -10.21 -9.34
C ALA A 4 2.81 -11.27 -8.26
N SER A 5 4.03 -11.42 -7.80
CA SER A 5 4.40 -12.30 -6.67
C SER A 5 4.08 -11.69 -5.29
N GLY A 6 3.63 -10.44 -5.22
CA GLY A 6 3.25 -9.75 -4.00
C GLY A 6 1.76 -9.88 -3.70
N PHE A 7 1.36 -9.42 -2.49
CA PHE A 7 -0.01 -9.49 -1.98
C PHE A 7 -1.02 -8.81 -2.93
N ILE A 8 -0.88 -7.51 -3.17
CA ILE A 8 -1.80 -6.74 -4.02
C ILE A 8 -1.65 -7.14 -5.48
N GLY A 9 -0.40 -7.21 -5.98
CA GLY A 9 -0.16 -7.55 -7.38
C GLY A 9 -0.65 -8.95 -7.76
N GLY A 10 -0.48 -9.94 -6.87
CA GLY A 10 -1.01 -11.29 -7.09
C GLY A 10 -2.53 -11.34 -7.12
N ALA A 11 -3.20 -10.53 -6.28
CA ALA A 11 -4.65 -10.43 -6.31
C ALA A 11 -5.16 -9.81 -7.63
N ILE A 12 -4.52 -8.74 -8.10
CA ILE A 12 -4.86 -8.12 -9.40
C ILE A 12 -4.56 -9.08 -10.57
N ALA A 13 -3.43 -9.81 -10.52
CA ALA A 13 -3.08 -10.76 -11.59
C ALA A 13 -4.11 -11.88 -11.75
N ARG A 14 -4.57 -12.47 -10.62
CA ARG A 14 -5.64 -13.48 -10.64
C ARG A 14 -6.93 -12.92 -11.21
N ALA A 15 -7.35 -11.74 -10.76
CA ALA A 15 -8.58 -11.13 -11.23
C ALA A 15 -8.55 -10.76 -12.73
N LEU A 16 -7.39 -10.40 -13.27
CA LEU A 16 -7.21 -10.18 -14.71
C LEU A 16 -7.28 -11.50 -15.49
N ALA A 17 -6.65 -12.56 -14.99
CA ALA A 17 -6.73 -13.88 -15.61
C ALA A 17 -8.16 -14.45 -15.59
N GLU A 18 -8.93 -14.21 -14.52
CA GLU A 18 -10.36 -14.57 -14.40
C GLU A 18 -11.26 -13.80 -15.37
N ARG A 19 -10.77 -12.67 -15.94
CA ARG A 19 -11.44 -11.88 -16.99
C ARG A 19 -10.98 -12.26 -18.40
N ASP A 20 -10.28 -13.38 -18.56
CA ASP A 20 -9.69 -13.84 -19.82
C ASP A 20 -8.69 -12.82 -20.45
N GLU A 21 -8.10 -11.95 -19.64
CA GLU A 21 -7.07 -11.03 -20.10
C GLU A 21 -5.73 -11.77 -20.27
N THR A 22 -4.99 -11.45 -21.33
CA THR A 22 -3.63 -11.96 -21.49
C THR A 22 -2.67 -11.24 -20.54
N VAL A 23 -2.31 -11.89 -19.44
CA VAL A 23 -1.48 -11.31 -18.38
C VAL A 23 -0.04 -11.79 -18.48
N TYR A 24 0.91 -10.83 -18.48
CA TYR A 24 2.34 -11.09 -18.30
C TYR A 24 2.78 -10.61 -16.91
N ALA A 25 3.20 -11.56 -16.07
CA ALA A 25 3.79 -11.27 -14.76
C ALA A 25 5.28 -11.00 -14.91
N LEU A 26 5.67 -9.73 -14.76
CA LEU A 26 7.07 -9.29 -14.78
C LEU A 26 7.57 -9.24 -13.33
N SER A 27 8.37 -10.22 -12.94
CA SER A 27 8.85 -10.34 -11.55
C SER A 27 10.14 -11.17 -11.50
N ARG A 28 10.80 -11.14 -10.34
CA ARG A 28 12.04 -11.91 -10.11
C ARG A 28 11.79 -13.41 -9.92
N ARG A 29 10.57 -13.80 -9.60
CA ARG A 29 10.17 -15.20 -9.40
C ARG A 29 8.82 -15.41 -10.04
N ASP A 30 8.59 -16.61 -10.55
CA ASP A 30 7.28 -17.01 -11.04
C ASP A 30 6.26 -16.91 -9.90
N PRO A 31 5.16 -16.18 -10.08
CA PRO A 31 4.10 -16.11 -9.09
C PRO A 31 3.22 -17.37 -9.05
N GLU A 32 3.43 -18.33 -9.98
CA GLU A 32 2.67 -19.59 -10.10
C GLU A 32 1.14 -19.37 -10.11
N ILE A 33 0.70 -18.33 -10.83
CA ILE A 33 -0.73 -18.00 -10.97
C ILE A 33 -1.25 -18.67 -12.27
N PRO A 34 -2.27 -19.55 -12.21
CA PRO A 34 -2.85 -20.14 -13.39
C PRO A 34 -3.33 -19.08 -14.40
N GLY A 35 -3.06 -19.30 -15.68
CA GLY A 35 -3.46 -18.38 -16.76
C GLY A 35 -2.59 -17.13 -16.90
N VAL A 36 -1.53 -17.00 -16.10
CA VAL A 36 -0.60 -15.85 -16.15
C VAL A 36 0.73 -16.27 -16.75
N ASN A 37 1.20 -15.55 -17.77
CA ASN A 37 2.49 -15.79 -18.40
C ASN A 37 3.61 -15.16 -17.58
N PHE A 38 4.59 -15.94 -17.16
CA PHE A 38 5.74 -15.42 -16.43
C PHE A 38 6.83 -14.94 -17.37
N GLN A 39 7.39 -13.78 -17.06
CA GLN A 39 8.60 -13.25 -17.65
C GLN A 39 9.52 -12.69 -16.57
N HIS A 40 10.72 -13.22 -16.45
CA HIS A 40 11.68 -12.73 -15.46
C HIS A 40 12.09 -11.28 -15.74
N TRP A 41 11.98 -10.44 -14.71
CA TRP A 41 12.54 -9.09 -14.70
C TRP A 41 12.73 -8.59 -13.27
N ASP A 42 13.94 -8.14 -12.96
CA ASP A 42 14.20 -7.28 -11.80
C ASP A 42 14.10 -5.83 -12.26
N ILE A 43 13.12 -5.10 -11.79
CA ILE A 43 12.88 -3.72 -12.22
C ILE A 43 13.97 -2.74 -11.77
N THR A 44 14.88 -3.14 -10.87
CA THR A 44 16.07 -2.34 -10.53
C THR A 44 17.05 -2.23 -11.69
N GLU A 45 16.92 -3.12 -12.66
CA GLU A 45 17.71 -3.13 -13.90
C GLU A 45 16.86 -2.67 -15.09
N PRO A 46 17.47 -2.08 -16.12
CA PRO A 46 16.78 -1.77 -17.36
C PRO A 46 16.10 -3.01 -17.97
N ALA A 47 15.01 -2.79 -18.69
CA ALA A 47 14.28 -3.87 -19.34
C ALA A 47 15.12 -4.56 -20.40
N SER A 48 15.16 -5.90 -20.36
CA SER A 48 15.82 -6.73 -21.37
C SER A 48 15.09 -6.66 -22.72
N ALA A 49 15.73 -7.15 -23.78
CA ALA A 49 15.09 -7.23 -25.11
C ALA A 49 13.81 -8.06 -25.11
N SER A 50 13.75 -9.14 -24.31
CA SER A 50 12.52 -9.95 -24.16
C SER A 50 11.38 -9.17 -23.50
N VAL A 51 11.67 -8.36 -22.48
CA VAL A 51 10.67 -7.50 -21.82
C VAL A 51 10.21 -6.37 -22.75
N THR A 52 11.14 -5.70 -23.43
CA THR A 52 10.79 -4.61 -24.36
C THR A 52 10.03 -5.10 -25.59
N SER A 53 10.23 -6.36 -26.01
CA SER A 53 9.44 -6.95 -27.10
C SER A 53 7.96 -7.08 -26.76
N LEU A 54 7.62 -7.30 -25.49
CA LEU A 54 6.24 -7.37 -25.02
C LEU A 54 5.52 -6.02 -25.16
N ALA A 55 6.25 -4.91 -25.08
CA ALA A 55 5.67 -3.56 -25.14
C ALA A 55 4.88 -3.29 -26.43
N LYS A 56 5.12 -4.05 -27.49
CA LYS A 56 4.38 -3.94 -28.76
C LYS A 56 2.93 -4.39 -28.64
N ASN A 57 2.65 -5.32 -27.72
CA ASN A 57 1.34 -5.97 -27.56
C ASN A 57 0.66 -5.63 -26.22
N VAL A 58 1.38 -4.97 -25.29
CA VAL A 58 0.85 -4.60 -23.98
C VAL A 58 0.08 -3.28 -24.09
N THR A 59 -1.21 -3.34 -23.75
CA THR A 59 -2.10 -2.18 -23.74
C THR A 59 -2.10 -1.45 -22.41
N ALA A 60 -1.91 -2.18 -21.29
CA ALA A 60 -1.89 -1.61 -19.95
C ALA A 60 -0.82 -2.26 -19.06
N VAL A 61 -0.26 -1.47 -18.14
CA VAL A 61 0.69 -1.92 -17.13
C VAL A 61 0.15 -1.60 -15.75
N PHE A 62 -0.08 -2.64 -14.94
CA PHE A 62 -0.31 -2.51 -13.51
C PHE A 62 1.05 -2.58 -12.80
N HIS A 63 1.50 -1.44 -12.28
CA HIS A 63 2.76 -1.34 -11.57
C HIS A 63 2.55 -1.45 -10.07
N CYS A 64 2.74 -2.67 -9.55
CA CYS A 64 2.59 -3.03 -8.14
C CYS A 64 3.91 -3.42 -7.48
N ALA A 65 5.01 -3.46 -8.24
CA ALA A 65 6.30 -3.84 -7.70
C ALA A 65 6.81 -2.79 -6.71
N GLY A 66 7.18 -3.24 -5.52
CA GLY A 66 7.69 -2.40 -4.46
C GLY A 66 8.15 -3.22 -3.26
N ILE A 67 8.88 -2.59 -2.36
CA ILE A 67 9.23 -3.19 -1.07
C ILE A 67 8.19 -2.75 -0.04
N ALA A 68 7.39 -3.70 0.45
CA ALA A 68 6.37 -3.46 1.47
C ALA A 68 6.96 -3.53 2.89
N SER A 69 8.07 -2.86 3.14
CA SER A 69 8.71 -2.86 4.45
C SER A 69 9.31 -1.49 4.77
N VAL A 70 8.79 -0.87 5.81
CA VAL A 70 9.32 0.40 6.37
C VAL A 70 10.71 0.24 7.02
N SER A 71 11.17 -0.99 7.21
CA SER A 71 12.47 -1.33 7.78
C SER A 71 13.50 -1.76 6.74
N ALA A 72 13.14 -1.69 5.47
CA ALA A 72 14.09 -1.97 4.40
C ALA A 72 15.17 -0.88 4.35
N ASP A 73 16.28 -1.23 3.72
CA ASP A 73 17.36 -0.30 3.45
C ASP A 73 16.89 0.85 2.56
N ASP A 74 17.37 2.08 2.83
CA ASP A 74 16.91 3.28 2.16
C ASP A 74 17.27 3.28 0.66
N ASP A 75 18.47 2.78 0.32
CA ASP A 75 18.91 2.68 -1.08
C ASP A 75 18.11 1.59 -1.81
N ALA A 76 17.83 0.47 -1.14
CA ALA A 76 16.99 -0.58 -1.71
C ALA A 76 15.55 -0.07 -1.98
N LEU A 77 15.00 0.72 -1.05
CA LEU A 77 13.69 1.37 -1.24
C LEU A 77 13.70 2.31 -2.44
N TYR A 78 14.73 3.15 -2.57
CA TYR A 78 14.87 4.08 -3.68
C TYR A 78 15.04 3.34 -5.00
N ASN A 79 15.95 2.37 -5.06
CA ASN A 79 16.24 1.62 -6.28
C ASN A 79 15.02 0.87 -6.80
N VAL A 80 14.23 0.22 -5.91
CA VAL A 80 13.05 -0.51 -6.35
C VAL A 80 11.89 0.45 -6.67
N LYS A 81 11.60 1.43 -5.79
CA LYS A 81 10.39 2.25 -5.96
C LYS A 81 10.57 3.40 -6.94
N VAL A 82 11.74 4.03 -7.01
CA VAL A 82 11.95 5.19 -7.86
C VAL A 82 12.63 4.80 -9.17
N THR A 83 13.82 4.19 -9.10
CA THR A 83 14.56 3.74 -10.30
C THR A 83 13.78 2.66 -11.03
N GLY A 84 13.22 1.67 -10.31
CA GLY A 84 12.41 0.62 -10.90
C GLY A 84 11.15 1.15 -11.57
N THR A 85 10.47 2.13 -10.96
CA THR A 85 9.33 2.81 -11.59
C THR A 85 9.76 3.48 -12.90
N ARG A 86 10.91 4.17 -12.91
CA ARG A 86 11.45 4.77 -14.14
C ARG A 86 11.66 3.72 -15.24
N HIS A 87 12.30 2.60 -14.92
CA HIS A 87 12.51 1.53 -15.90
C HIS A 87 11.19 0.95 -16.44
N VAL A 88 10.16 0.84 -15.59
CA VAL A 88 8.83 0.37 -16.06
C VAL A 88 8.21 1.37 -17.04
N LEU A 89 8.26 2.67 -16.73
CA LEU A 89 7.73 3.69 -17.62
C LEU A 89 8.46 3.76 -18.96
N ASP A 90 9.79 3.62 -18.93
CA ASP A 90 10.64 3.64 -20.13
C ASP A 90 10.41 2.37 -20.99
N ALA A 91 10.17 1.21 -20.36
CA ALA A 91 9.92 -0.05 -21.07
C ALA A 91 8.55 -0.07 -21.78
N PHE A 92 7.55 0.63 -21.25
CA PHE A 92 6.18 0.62 -21.77
C PHE A 92 5.63 2.02 -22.07
N PRO A 93 6.26 2.79 -22.99
CA PRO A 93 5.95 4.20 -23.19
C PRO A 93 4.56 4.46 -23.74
N LYS A 94 3.92 3.48 -24.40
CA LYS A 94 2.59 3.61 -25.01
C LYS A 94 1.48 2.95 -24.22
N ALA A 95 1.82 2.07 -23.26
CA ALA A 95 0.81 1.37 -22.49
C ALA A 95 0.16 2.30 -21.45
N ARG A 96 -1.11 2.08 -21.17
CA ARG A 96 -1.79 2.74 -20.05
C ARG A 96 -1.13 2.33 -18.73
N ILE A 97 -0.84 3.28 -17.85
CA ILE A 97 -0.22 3.01 -16.56
C ILE A 97 -1.26 3.07 -15.44
N VAL A 98 -1.34 2.01 -14.65
CA VAL A 98 -2.03 1.97 -13.35
C VAL A 98 -0.98 1.72 -12.28
N HIS A 99 -0.60 2.77 -11.57
CA HIS A 99 0.42 2.71 -10.52
C HIS A 99 -0.19 2.51 -9.14
N VAL A 100 0.23 1.48 -8.42
CA VAL A 100 -0.18 1.28 -7.03
C VAL A 100 0.78 2.00 -6.10
N SER A 101 0.36 3.16 -5.63
CA SER A 101 1.02 3.99 -4.62
C SER A 101 0.53 3.63 -3.20
N SER A 102 0.44 4.58 -2.30
CA SER A 102 -0.03 4.41 -0.92
C SER A 102 -0.50 5.74 -0.35
N THR A 103 -1.42 5.71 0.63
CA THR A 103 -1.75 6.90 1.43
C THR A 103 -0.58 7.39 2.30
N THR A 104 0.54 6.69 2.36
CA THR A 104 1.75 7.19 3.03
C THR A 104 2.42 8.36 2.30
N VAL A 105 1.99 8.70 1.09
CA VAL A 105 2.40 9.93 0.38
C VAL A 105 1.85 11.22 1.01
N TYR A 106 0.88 11.12 1.91
CA TYR A 106 0.51 12.19 2.83
C TYR A 106 1.43 12.13 4.05
N SER A 107 1.85 13.27 4.59
CA SER A 107 2.79 13.29 5.72
C SER A 107 2.22 12.57 6.97
N GLU A 108 3.03 11.75 7.63
CA GLU A 108 2.65 11.11 8.90
C GLU A 108 2.68 12.07 10.10
N SER A 109 3.23 13.27 9.94
CA SER A 109 3.38 14.26 11.04
C SER A 109 2.06 14.93 11.42
N GLU A 110 1.08 14.94 10.53
CA GLU A 110 -0.22 15.59 10.71
C GLU A 110 -1.36 14.56 10.79
N PRO A 111 -2.46 14.86 11.50
CA PRO A 111 -3.68 14.08 11.41
C PRO A 111 -4.26 14.11 9.99
N HIS A 112 -4.81 12.99 9.55
CA HIS A 112 -5.53 12.93 8.27
C HIS A 112 -7.03 12.88 8.56
N ALA A 113 -7.73 13.98 8.31
CA ALA A 113 -9.16 14.09 8.47
C ALA A 113 -9.81 14.22 7.09
N GLU A 114 -10.27 13.11 6.53
CA GLU A 114 -10.91 13.04 5.21
C GLU A 114 -10.08 13.73 4.10
N LEU A 115 -8.78 13.43 4.07
CA LEU A 115 -7.87 14.06 3.10
C LEU A 115 -8.29 13.74 1.67
N TRP A 116 -8.36 14.79 0.86
CA TRP A 116 -8.54 14.72 -0.58
C TRP A 116 -7.21 14.41 -1.28
N GLU A 117 -7.27 13.95 -2.51
CA GLU A 117 -6.11 13.56 -3.31
C GLU A 117 -5.15 14.72 -3.54
N GLU A 118 -5.65 15.94 -3.62
CA GLU A 118 -4.87 17.18 -3.81
C GLU A 118 -3.97 17.52 -2.60
N ALA A 119 -4.22 16.91 -1.44
CA ALA A 119 -3.36 17.10 -0.27
C ALA A 119 -1.98 16.44 -0.40
N GLY A 120 -1.75 15.63 -1.42
CA GLY A 120 -0.46 14.96 -1.66
C GLY A 120 -0.20 14.66 -3.13
N PRO A 121 0.98 14.13 -3.46
CA PRO A 121 2.04 13.79 -2.51
C PRO A 121 2.69 15.04 -1.89
N LYS A 122 3.11 14.93 -0.64
CA LYS A 122 3.88 15.99 0.03
C LYS A 122 5.31 16.08 -0.51
N ASP A 123 6.02 17.14 -0.17
CA ASP A 123 7.43 17.28 -0.52
C ASP A 123 8.21 16.07 0.05
N PRO A 124 9.04 15.40 -0.75
CA PRO A 124 9.85 14.27 -0.29
C PRO A 124 10.74 14.58 0.93
N ASN A 125 11.11 15.84 1.13
CA ASN A 125 11.90 16.29 2.28
C ASN A 125 11.10 16.37 3.59
N ASP A 126 9.77 16.37 3.53
CA ASP A 126 8.90 16.42 4.70
C ASP A 126 8.73 15.05 5.39
N PHE A 127 9.22 13.97 4.77
CA PHE A 127 9.09 12.63 5.32
C PHE A 127 10.25 12.23 6.21
N ALA A 128 9.94 11.73 7.40
CA ALA A 128 10.92 11.25 8.35
C ALA A 128 11.42 9.81 8.05
N ASP A 129 10.78 9.10 7.15
CA ASP A 129 11.15 7.74 6.76
C ASP A 129 11.30 7.59 5.24
N ALA A 130 12.20 6.70 4.83
CA ALA A 130 12.48 6.47 3.42
C ALA A 130 11.34 5.74 2.69
N TYR A 131 10.51 4.99 3.42
CA TYR A 131 9.40 4.25 2.83
C TYR A 131 8.35 5.21 2.24
N SER A 132 7.89 6.18 3.04
CA SER A 132 6.93 7.21 2.62
C SER A 132 7.55 8.14 1.58
N ARG A 133 8.79 8.60 1.82
CA ARG A 133 9.54 9.45 0.89
C ARG A 133 9.66 8.83 -0.51
N THR A 134 10.01 7.55 -0.59
CA THR A 134 10.18 6.88 -1.89
C THR A 134 8.85 6.61 -2.59
N HIS A 135 7.74 6.44 -1.88
CA HIS A 135 6.41 6.43 -2.48
C HIS A 135 6.06 7.79 -3.10
N ALA A 136 6.31 8.89 -2.38
CA ALA A 136 6.06 10.23 -2.91
C ALA A 136 6.92 10.54 -4.14
N LEU A 137 8.22 10.19 -4.12
CA LEU A 137 9.12 10.35 -5.27
C LEU A 137 8.68 9.54 -6.48
N ALA A 138 8.30 8.28 -6.28
CA ALA A 138 7.81 7.42 -7.37
C ALA A 138 6.52 7.97 -7.98
N GLU A 139 5.59 8.42 -7.15
CA GLU A 139 4.34 8.99 -7.60
C GLU A 139 4.55 10.31 -8.37
N GLN A 140 5.41 11.21 -7.87
CA GLN A 140 5.78 12.44 -8.58
C GLN A 140 6.44 12.13 -9.93
N LEU A 141 7.26 11.08 -10.00
CA LEU A 141 7.88 10.61 -11.25
C LEU A 141 6.80 10.16 -12.25
N VAL A 142 5.84 9.35 -11.80
CA VAL A 142 4.71 8.90 -12.64
C VAL A 142 3.90 10.09 -13.13
N MET A 143 3.49 11.00 -12.26
CA MET A 143 2.69 12.18 -12.61
C MET A 143 3.38 13.07 -13.64
N ARG A 144 4.71 13.21 -13.52
CA ARG A 144 5.50 14.04 -14.46
C ARG A 144 5.67 13.40 -15.82
N LEU A 145 5.92 12.08 -15.88
CA LEU A 145 6.23 11.38 -17.14
C LEU A 145 4.99 10.83 -17.83
N ARG A 146 3.95 10.53 -17.06
CA ARG A 146 2.71 9.93 -17.51
C ARG A 146 1.52 10.61 -16.82
N PRO A 147 1.18 11.85 -17.21
CA PRO A 147 0.04 12.58 -16.66
C PRO A 147 -1.30 11.89 -16.92
N ASP A 148 -1.34 10.96 -17.86
CA ASP A 148 -2.47 10.09 -18.20
C ASP A 148 -2.60 8.86 -17.28
N ALA A 149 -1.61 8.58 -16.42
CA ALA A 149 -1.62 7.42 -15.53
C ALA A 149 -2.71 7.52 -14.46
N ALA A 150 -3.32 6.39 -14.12
CA ALA A 150 -4.11 6.25 -12.90
C ALA A 150 -3.17 5.87 -11.74
N ILE A 151 -3.34 6.54 -10.60
CA ILE A 151 -2.52 6.31 -9.41
C ILE A 151 -3.44 5.91 -8.26
N LEU A 152 -3.31 4.68 -7.79
CA LEU A 152 -4.10 4.18 -6.67
C LEU A 152 -3.35 4.42 -5.37
N ARG A 153 -3.95 5.11 -4.42
CA ARG A 153 -3.46 5.34 -3.06
C ARG A 153 -4.29 4.52 -2.06
N PRO A 154 -4.07 3.21 -1.96
CA PRO A 154 -4.77 2.44 -0.95
C PRO A 154 -4.32 2.88 0.44
N ALA A 155 -5.27 2.92 1.39
CA ALA A 155 -4.97 2.97 2.81
C ALA A 155 -4.37 1.62 3.25
N ALA A 156 -4.13 1.42 4.55
CA ALA A 156 -3.56 0.16 5.02
C ALA A 156 -4.39 -1.04 4.53
N VAL A 157 -3.78 -1.87 3.66
CA VAL A 157 -4.48 -2.96 2.97
C VAL A 157 -4.51 -4.20 3.84
N TYR A 158 -5.67 -4.83 3.94
CA TYR A 158 -5.90 -6.09 4.64
C TYR A 158 -6.63 -7.10 3.75
N GLY A 159 -6.66 -8.36 4.16
CA GLY A 159 -7.36 -9.43 3.47
C GLY A 159 -6.51 -10.69 3.33
N PRO A 160 -7.00 -11.71 2.61
CA PRO A 160 -6.28 -12.96 2.39
C PRO A 160 -4.93 -12.73 1.72
N GLY A 161 -3.85 -13.25 2.33
CA GLY A 161 -2.48 -13.08 1.81
C GLY A 161 -1.73 -11.84 2.35
N GLU A 162 -2.31 -11.07 3.26
CA GLU A 162 -1.63 -9.93 3.92
C GLU A 162 -0.48 -10.44 4.82
N THR A 163 0.72 -9.85 4.66
CA THR A 163 1.94 -10.33 5.32
C THR A 163 2.68 -9.25 6.10
N MET A 164 2.20 -8.01 6.15
CA MET A 164 2.94 -6.88 6.70
C MET A 164 2.33 -6.33 8.00
N LEU A 165 1.14 -5.74 7.93
CA LEU A 165 0.56 -4.97 9.04
C LEU A 165 0.14 -5.87 10.19
N MET A 166 -0.63 -6.91 9.89
CA MET A 166 -1.21 -7.76 10.93
C MET A 166 -0.21 -8.72 11.55
N PRO A 167 0.72 -9.37 10.81
CA PRO A 167 1.84 -10.08 11.39
C PRO A 167 2.73 -9.16 12.25
N PHE A 168 2.86 -7.89 11.90
CA PHE A 168 3.61 -6.94 12.72
C PHE A 168 2.87 -6.63 14.03
N LEU A 169 1.57 -6.34 14.00
CA LEU A 169 0.76 -6.12 15.21
C LEU A 169 0.74 -7.36 16.10
N SER A 170 0.64 -8.56 15.53
CA SER A 170 0.72 -9.83 16.26
C SER A 170 2.05 -9.97 17.01
N ARG A 171 3.18 -9.65 16.37
CA ARG A 171 4.50 -9.65 17.02
C ARG A 171 4.65 -8.58 18.12
N MET A 172 3.91 -7.48 18.02
CA MET A 172 3.88 -6.46 19.09
C MET A 172 3.01 -6.86 20.27
N SER A 173 2.05 -7.76 20.08
CA SER A 173 1.25 -8.32 21.17
C SER A 173 2.13 -9.18 22.09
N LYS A 174 2.13 -8.86 23.37
CA LYS A 174 2.86 -9.63 24.39
C LYS A 174 1.86 -10.22 25.37
N LYS A 175 1.83 -11.55 25.48
CA LYS A 175 0.91 -12.27 26.40
C LYS A 175 -0.56 -11.85 26.17
N GLY A 176 -0.99 -11.70 24.92
CA GLY A 176 -2.35 -11.26 24.58
C GLY A 176 -2.63 -9.77 24.79
N VAL A 177 -1.63 -8.96 25.16
CA VAL A 177 -1.80 -7.51 25.35
C VAL A 177 -1.10 -6.75 24.23
N LEU A 178 -1.85 -5.91 23.51
CA LEU A 178 -1.33 -4.98 22.51
C LEU A 178 -1.46 -3.54 23.02
N ARG A 179 -0.33 -2.83 23.07
CA ARG A 179 -0.29 -1.43 23.50
C ARG A 179 -0.38 -0.49 22.32
N LEU A 180 -1.47 0.30 22.27
CA LEU A 180 -1.73 1.28 21.20
C LEU A 180 -1.67 2.71 21.74
N PRO A 181 -1.14 3.68 20.95
CA PRO A 181 -1.22 5.09 21.26
C PRO A 181 -2.68 5.53 21.46
N GLY A 182 -2.98 6.25 22.55
CA GLY A 182 -4.33 6.72 22.86
C GLY A 182 -5.38 5.63 23.02
N GLY A 183 -4.99 4.37 23.22
CA GLY A 183 -5.90 3.23 23.37
C GLY A 183 -6.63 2.83 22.08
N GLY A 184 -6.13 3.26 20.92
CA GLY A 184 -6.72 2.93 19.63
C GLY A 184 -8.07 3.61 19.34
N ARG A 185 -8.33 4.80 19.91
CA ARG A 185 -9.58 5.55 19.71
C ARG A 185 -9.63 6.29 18.37
N GLN A 186 -8.50 6.48 17.73
CA GLN A 186 -8.39 7.18 16.46
C GLN A 186 -9.14 6.43 15.34
N LYS A 187 -9.65 7.21 14.40
CA LYS A 187 -10.30 6.69 13.19
C LYS A 187 -9.26 6.37 12.13
N VAL A 188 -9.41 5.23 11.48
CA VAL A 188 -8.53 4.80 10.39
C VAL A 188 -9.35 4.29 9.21
N THR A 189 -9.03 4.74 8.02
CA THR A 189 -9.47 4.08 6.79
C THR A 189 -8.58 2.87 6.58
N LEU A 190 -9.18 1.73 6.31
CA LEU A 190 -8.54 0.51 5.85
C LEU A 190 -9.01 0.21 4.43
N THR A 191 -8.35 -0.70 3.76
CA THR A 191 -8.71 -1.11 2.41
C THR A 191 -8.68 -2.63 2.31
N HIS A 192 -9.82 -3.26 2.07
CA HIS A 192 -9.80 -4.68 1.70
C HIS A 192 -9.09 -4.86 0.36
N VAL A 193 -8.29 -5.92 0.21
CA VAL A 193 -7.54 -6.16 -1.04
C VAL A 193 -8.44 -6.21 -2.26
N ASP A 194 -9.65 -6.77 -2.15
CA ASP A 194 -10.62 -6.79 -3.26
C ASP A 194 -11.08 -5.40 -3.68
N ASN A 195 -11.10 -4.41 -2.78
CA ASN A 195 -11.41 -3.02 -3.13
C ASN A 195 -10.27 -2.41 -3.95
N VAL A 196 -9.00 -2.79 -3.67
CA VAL A 196 -7.86 -2.40 -4.52
C VAL A 196 -7.96 -3.06 -5.90
N VAL A 197 -8.30 -4.34 -5.95
CA VAL A 197 -8.49 -5.08 -7.22
C VAL A 197 -9.57 -4.42 -8.06
N ARG A 198 -10.75 -4.14 -7.49
CA ARG A 198 -11.84 -3.45 -8.20
C ARG A 198 -11.40 -2.10 -8.73
N ALA A 199 -10.66 -1.31 -7.93
CA ALA A 199 -10.14 -0.03 -8.37
C ALA A 199 -9.18 -0.17 -9.54
N ALA A 200 -8.28 -1.16 -9.49
CA ALA A 200 -7.33 -1.43 -10.56
C ALA A 200 -8.05 -1.82 -11.86
N LEU A 201 -9.02 -2.74 -11.79
CA LEU A 201 -9.81 -3.16 -12.96
C LEU A 201 -10.65 -2.00 -13.52
N ALA A 202 -11.28 -1.19 -12.66
CA ALA A 202 -12.02 -0.02 -13.12
C ALA A 202 -11.14 1.01 -13.84
N CYS A 203 -9.87 1.16 -13.44
CA CYS A 203 -8.91 1.99 -14.20
C CYS A 203 -8.62 1.44 -15.59
N LEU A 204 -8.77 0.14 -15.83
CA LEU A 204 -8.69 -0.45 -17.18
C LEU A 204 -9.96 -0.13 -17.98
N ASP A 205 -11.12 -0.27 -17.33
CA ASP A 205 -12.44 -0.12 -17.98
C ASP A 205 -12.82 1.35 -18.23
N VAL A 206 -12.23 2.31 -17.49
CA VAL A 206 -12.49 3.75 -17.60
C VAL A 206 -11.28 4.47 -18.21
N PRO A 207 -11.20 4.67 -19.52
CA PRO A 207 -10.03 5.29 -20.17
C PRO A 207 -9.68 6.69 -19.67
N SER A 208 -10.66 7.45 -19.19
CA SER A 208 -10.47 8.81 -18.63
C SER A 208 -10.00 8.83 -17.17
N ALA A 209 -9.88 7.67 -16.50
CA ALA A 209 -9.40 7.62 -15.13
C ALA A 209 -7.90 7.95 -15.08
N ALA A 210 -7.54 9.19 -14.79
CA ALA A 210 -6.17 9.69 -14.67
C ALA A 210 -5.97 10.39 -13.33
N GLY A 211 -4.72 10.46 -12.88
CA GLY A 211 -4.35 11.07 -11.61
C GLY A 211 -4.58 10.17 -10.38
N PRO A 212 -4.45 10.72 -9.17
CA PRO A 212 -4.53 9.97 -7.93
C PRO A 212 -5.96 9.66 -7.51
N PHE A 213 -6.14 8.49 -6.89
CA PHE A 213 -7.39 8.02 -6.27
C PHE A 213 -7.09 7.44 -4.89
N ASN A 214 -7.69 8.02 -3.86
CA ASN A 214 -7.72 7.38 -2.54
C ASN A 214 -8.59 6.14 -2.60
N ILE A 215 -8.05 5.01 -2.15
CA ILE A 215 -8.76 3.73 -2.15
C ILE A 215 -8.93 3.25 -0.72
N GLY A 216 -10.17 2.99 -0.33
CA GLY A 216 -10.51 2.57 1.03
C GLY A 216 -11.85 1.88 1.12
N ASP A 217 -12.09 1.28 2.27
CA ASP A 217 -13.41 0.82 2.66
C ASP A 217 -14.32 2.04 2.92
N PRO A 218 -15.63 1.94 2.70
CA PRO A 218 -16.50 3.11 2.64
C PRO A 218 -16.64 3.85 3.97
N ILE A 219 -16.40 3.18 5.09
CA ILE A 219 -16.55 3.76 6.44
C ILE A 219 -15.24 3.57 7.22
N PRO A 220 -14.68 4.65 7.81
CA PRO A 220 -13.52 4.54 8.67
C PRO A 220 -13.83 3.73 9.94
N TYR A 221 -12.86 2.96 10.40
CA TYR A 221 -12.94 2.15 11.60
C TYR A 221 -12.31 2.86 12.81
N ARG A 222 -12.78 2.56 14.03
CA ARG A 222 -11.95 2.79 15.21
C ARG A 222 -10.81 1.78 15.22
N LEU A 223 -9.58 2.24 15.36
CA LEU A 223 -8.40 1.37 15.30
C LEU A 223 -8.48 0.18 16.24
N LYS A 224 -8.95 0.40 17.49
CA LYS A 224 -9.15 -0.69 18.47
C LYS A 224 -10.09 -1.77 17.92
N GLU A 225 -11.22 -1.39 17.38
CA GLU A 225 -12.23 -2.32 16.86
C GLU A 225 -11.70 -3.10 15.65
N ALA A 226 -11.02 -2.41 14.73
CA ALA A 226 -10.40 -3.04 13.57
C ALA A 226 -9.36 -4.10 13.98
N VAL A 227 -8.50 -3.76 14.95
CA VAL A 227 -7.47 -4.66 15.44
C VAL A 227 -8.09 -5.88 16.13
N VAL A 228 -9.03 -5.68 17.05
CA VAL A 228 -9.70 -6.79 17.77
C VAL A 228 -10.42 -7.71 16.79
N THR A 229 -11.19 -7.16 15.86
CA THR A 229 -11.90 -7.95 14.83
C THR A 229 -10.93 -8.77 13.98
N HIS A 230 -9.80 -8.18 13.60
CA HIS A 230 -8.82 -8.90 12.80
C HIS A 230 -8.17 -10.05 13.60
N PHE A 231 -7.78 -9.81 14.85
CA PHE A 231 -7.21 -10.87 15.71
C PHE A 231 -8.22 -12.01 15.92
N ALA A 232 -9.50 -11.70 16.15
CA ALA A 232 -10.55 -12.70 16.25
C ALA A 232 -10.68 -13.56 14.99
N ARG A 233 -10.59 -12.93 13.79
CA ARG A 233 -10.60 -13.66 12.50
C ARG A 233 -9.38 -14.59 12.33
N MET A 234 -8.27 -14.30 12.99
CA MET A 234 -7.08 -15.15 12.99
C MET A 234 -7.12 -16.24 14.07
N GLY A 235 -8.22 -16.36 14.82
CA GLY A 235 -8.37 -17.35 15.90
C GLY A 235 -7.73 -16.94 17.22
N TYR A 236 -7.40 -15.64 17.39
CA TYR A 236 -6.96 -15.11 18.68
C TYR A 236 -8.16 -14.53 19.44
N ASP A 237 -8.78 -15.30 20.30
CA ASP A 237 -10.06 -14.96 20.94
C ASP A 237 -9.98 -13.83 21.97
N GLN A 238 -8.79 -13.49 22.46
CA GLN A 238 -8.63 -12.45 23.48
C GLN A 238 -7.37 -11.62 23.27
N VAL A 239 -7.51 -10.51 22.56
CA VAL A 239 -6.49 -9.45 22.55
C VAL A 239 -6.96 -8.29 23.41
N VAL A 240 -6.25 -8.02 24.48
CA VAL A 240 -6.49 -6.85 25.34
C VAL A 240 -5.75 -5.64 24.76
N ILE A 241 -6.48 -4.57 24.47
CA ILE A 241 -5.87 -3.31 24.01
C ILE A 241 -5.66 -2.40 25.21
N GLU A 242 -4.38 -2.15 25.55
CA GLU A 242 -3.98 -1.15 26.54
C GLU A 242 -3.63 0.17 25.88
N GLY A 243 -4.12 1.27 26.47
CA GLY A 243 -3.78 2.62 26.03
C GLY A 243 -2.42 3.06 26.59
N VAL A 244 -1.58 3.60 25.69
CA VAL A 244 -0.35 4.31 26.08
C VAL A 244 -0.49 5.77 25.69
N ALA A 245 -0.07 6.69 26.57
CA ALA A 245 0.00 8.12 26.23
C ALA A 245 0.84 8.31 24.96
N LYS A 246 0.36 9.12 24.01
CA LYS A 246 0.97 9.28 22.69
C LYS A 246 2.43 9.67 22.77
N ASP A 247 2.76 10.63 23.62
CA ASP A 247 4.11 11.12 23.84
C ASP A 247 5.03 10.03 24.41
N LYS A 248 4.54 9.24 25.39
CA LYS A 248 5.29 8.11 25.98
C LYS A 248 5.53 7.02 24.93
N ALA A 249 4.57 6.72 24.08
CA ALA A 249 4.73 5.77 22.98
C ALA A 249 5.81 6.22 22.01
N LEU A 250 5.81 7.51 21.63
CA LEU A 250 6.79 8.09 20.73
C LEU A 250 8.19 8.13 21.34
N VAL A 251 8.31 8.57 22.59
CA VAL A 251 9.59 8.58 23.32
C VAL A 251 10.15 7.17 23.45
N SER A 252 9.32 6.19 23.82
CA SER A 252 9.75 4.78 23.90
C SER A 252 10.24 4.22 22.56
N ALA A 253 9.55 4.58 21.45
CA ALA A 253 9.97 4.18 20.12
C ALA A 253 11.31 4.82 19.71
N LYS A 254 11.50 6.12 20.02
CA LYS A 254 12.77 6.84 19.75
C LYS A 254 13.91 6.34 20.61
N LEU A 255 13.67 6.03 21.90
CA LEU A 255 14.70 5.53 22.82
C LEU A 255 15.23 4.15 22.37
N GLY A 256 14.36 3.28 21.88
CA GLY A 256 14.76 2.00 21.31
C GLY A 256 15.78 2.14 20.17
N LEU A 257 15.69 3.22 19.40
CA LEU A 257 16.64 3.55 18.34
C LEU A 257 17.99 4.05 18.85
N LYS A 258 18.01 4.78 19.99
CA LYS A 258 19.25 5.41 20.51
C LYS A 258 20.14 4.47 21.34
N ILE A 259 19.55 3.52 22.07
CA ILE A 259 20.29 2.73 23.08
C ILE A 259 21.12 1.59 22.45
N LYS A 260 20.88 1.19 21.22
CA LYS A 260 21.46 -0.04 20.65
C LYS A 260 22.57 0.17 19.63
N GLY A 261 22.97 1.39 19.30
CA GLY A 261 24.09 1.68 18.37
C GLY A 261 24.05 0.93 17.01
N VAL A 262 23.18 -0.07 16.89
CA VAL A 262 22.89 -0.86 15.71
C VAL A 262 21.37 -0.81 15.50
N PHE A 263 20.94 -0.14 14.45
CA PHE A 263 19.52 -0.08 14.05
C PHE A 263 19.00 -1.49 13.77
N LYS A 264 18.24 -2.07 14.70
CA LYS A 264 17.49 -3.29 14.40
C LYS A 264 16.31 -2.89 13.51
N ARG A 265 16.12 -3.61 12.42
CA ARG A 265 15.01 -3.39 11.45
C ARG A 265 13.63 -3.20 12.13
N GLY A 266 13.38 -3.91 13.25
CA GLY A 266 12.13 -3.78 14.00
C GLY A 266 11.88 -2.42 14.68
N ASP A 267 12.93 -1.66 14.98
CA ASP A 267 12.79 -0.38 15.69
C ASP A 267 12.31 0.75 14.74
N ARG A 268 12.74 0.73 13.47
CA ARG A 268 12.22 1.66 12.43
C ARG A 268 10.72 1.43 12.19
N ALA A 269 10.30 0.17 12.05
CA ALA A 269 8.89 -0.18 11.86
C ALA A 269 8.04 0.25 13.05
N LYS A 270 8.53 0.07 14.27
CA LYS A 270 7.84 0.50 15.49
C LYS A 270 7.66 2.02 15.52
N LEU A 271 8.72 2.78 15.20
CA LEU A 271 8.63 4.25 15.16
C LEU A 271 7.64 4.74 14.11
N PHE A 272 7.73 4.20 12.90
CA PHE A 272 6.78 4.50 11.82
C PHE A 272 5.33 4.23 12.28
N LEU A 273 5.08 3.03 12.81
CA LEU A 273 3.74 2.64 13.20
C LEU A 273 3.18 3.51 14.33
N VAL A 274 4.01 3.84 15.34
CA VAL A 274 3.59 4.74 16.43
C VAL A 274 3.23 6.12 15.88
N ARG A 275 4.02 6.69 14.96
CA ARG A 275 3.70 7.95 14.30
C ARG A 275 2.40 7.84 13.47
N TYR A 276 2.30 6.79 12.68
CA TYR A 276 1.13 6.58 11.81
C TYR A 276 -0.15 6.38 12.63
N LEU A 277 -0.10 5.61 13.72
CA LEU A 277 -1.28 5.25 14.53
C LEU A 277 -1.60 6.21 15.69
N GLN A 278 -0.84 7.30 15.87
CA GLN A 278 -1.12 8.24 16.98
C GLN A 278 -2.27 9.23 16.68
N SER A 279 -2.71 9.34 15.43
CA SER A 279 -3.70 10.29 14.94
C SER A 279 -4.70 9.63 14.02
N ASP A 280 -5.78 10.32 13.71
CA ASP A 280 -6.73 9.89 12.70
C ASP A 280 -6.06 9.76 11.33
N ARG A 281 -6.50 8.76 10.56
CA ARG A 281 -6.03 8.46 9.21
C ARG A 281 -7.23 8.16 8.31
N THR A 282 -7.97 9.20 7.96
CA THR A 282 -9.15 9.09 7.10
C THR A 282 -8.98 9.87 5.82
N TYR A 283 -9.56 9.34 4.74
CA TYR A 283 -9.39 9.87 3.38
C TYR A 283 -10.74 10.04 2.72
N ASN A 284 -10.87 11.09 1.90
CA ASN A 284 -12.06 11.27 1.08
C ASN A 284 -12.04 10.26 -0.08
N LEU A 285 -13.12 9.53 -0.24
CA LEU A 285 -13.26 8.47 -1.23
C LEU A 285 -14.21 8.83 -2.38
N SER A 286 -14.67 10.09 -2.44
CA SER A 286 -15.64 10.52 -3.46
C SER A 286 -15.14 10.35 -4.89
N ARG A 287 -13.82 10.50 -5.12
CA ARG A 287 -13.22 10.37 -6.43
C ARG A 287 -13.26 8.92 -6.93
N GLN A 288 -12.95 7.94 -6.08
CA GLN A 288 -13.10 6.52 -6.46
C GLN A 288 -14.55 6.18 -6.82
N GLN A 289 -15.52 6.74 -6.12
CA GLN A 289 -16.93 6.49 -6.40
C GLN A 289 -17.38 7.14 -7.71
N ARG A 290 -17.08 8.43 -7.90
CA ARG A 290 -17.55 9.20 -9.05
C ARG A 290 -16.87 8.83 -10.36
N VAL A 291 -15.57 8.57 -10.35
CA VAL A 291 -14.79 8.34 -11.56
C VAL A 291 -14.67 6.86 -11.87
N LEU A 292 -14.38 6.04 -10.87
CA LEU A 292 -14.20 4.59 -11.06
C LEU A 292 -15.50 3.81 -10.90
N GLY A 293 -16.60 4.45 -10.51
CA GLY A 293 -17.90 3.79 -10.33
C GLY A 293 -17.91 2.76 -9.19
N ILE A 294 -16.93 2.82 -8.26
CA ILE A 294 -16.76 1.80 -7.23
C ILE A 294 -17.52 2.20 -5.98
N SER A 295 -18.61 1.50 -5.69
CA SER A 295 -19.11 1.37 -4.34
C SER A 295 -18.42 0.17 -3.70
N THR A 296 -17.57 0.41 -2.73
CA THR A 296 -16.84 -0.65 -2.02
C THR A 296 -17.82 -1.43 -1.14
N THR A 297 -17.80 -2.76 -1.28
CA THR A 297 -18.74 -3.65 -0.58
C THR A 297 -18.08 -4.52 0.49
N GLN A 298 -16.75 -4.61 0.48
CA GLN A 298 -15.99 -5.38 1.45
C GLN A 298 -15.68 -4.54 2.69
N HIS A 299 -15.96 -5.11 3.87
CA HIS A 299 -15.76 -4.48 5.16
C HIS A 299 -15.08 -5.42 6.14
N LEU A 300 -14.19 -4.90 6.96
CA LEU A 300 -13.58 -5.64 8.06
C LEU A 300 -14.61 -5.98 9.13
N ILE A 301 -15.48 -5.02 9.49
CA ILE A 301 -16.55 -5.20 10.48
C ILE A 301 -17.87 -5.24 9.72
N PRO A 302 -18.67 -6.32 9.84
CA PRO A 302 -19.98 -6.37 9.19
C PRO A 302 -20.88 -5.20 9.63
N SER A 303 -21.61 -4.61 8.68
CA SER A 303 -22.46 -3.43 8.90
C SER A 303 -23.56 -3.60 9.97
N ARG A 304 -23.84 -4.82 10.40
CA ARG A 304 -24.80 -5.13 11.48
C ARG A 304 -24.24 -4.92 12.90
N LEU A 305 -22.94 -4.58 13.02
CA LEU A 305 -22.26 -4.36 14.31
C LEU A 305 -21.71 -2.93 14.46
N GLN A 306 -22.09 -2.01 13.55
CA GLN A 306 -21.72 -0.59 13.60
C GLN A 306 -22.80 0.24 14.28
#